data_6ad4c75ff0233ae2e13cc6cfa2297be1
#
_entry.id   6ad4c75ff0233ae2e13cc6cfa2297be1
#
_cell.length_a   1.000
_cell.length_b   1.000
_cell.length_c   1.000
_cell.angle_alpha   90.00
_cell.angle_beta   90.00
_cell.angle_gamma   90.00
#
_symmetry.space_group_name_H-M   'P 1'
#
loop_
_entity.id
_entity.type
_entity.pdbx_description
1 polymer ?
#
loop_
_entity_poly.entity_id
_entity_poly.type
_entity_poly.pdbx_seq_one_letter_code
_entity_poly.pdbx_strand_id
1 'polypeptide(L)'
;MIKVTLSQIADITRGERFGDDLLIDAVSTDTRTIDRGALFVALVGERFDAHNFCQQAVDAGAGALLVEKRLDVNVPQIVVSDTKLALGEFASWVHQACQTPTV
;
A
#
# COMPACT_ATOMS: atom_id res chain seq x y z
N MET A 1 4.74 11.26 -7.09
CA MET A 1 5.19 10.57 -5.86
C MET A 1 6.52 9.88 -6.14
N ILE A 2 7.37 9.75 -5.14
CA ILE A 2 8.64 9.05 -5.29
C ILE A 2 8.39 7.55 -5.48
N LYS A 3 9.20 6.92 -6.33
CA LYS A 3 9.09 5.47 -6.56
C LYS A 3 9.77 4.72 -5.44
N VAL A 4 9.09 3.71 -4.90
CA VAL A 4 9.62 2.87 -3.83
C VAL A 4 9.33 1.41 -4.14
N THR A 5 10.16 0.51 -3.61
CA THR A 5 9.92 -0.92 -3.73
C THR A 5 9.04 -1.40 -2.60
N LEU A 6 8.40 -2.56 -2.79
CA LEU A 6 7.60 -3.17 -1.72
C LEU A 6 8.48 -3.52 -0.51
N SER A 7 9.73 -3.91 -0.74
CA SER A 7 10.67 -4.16 0.35
C SER A 7 10.86 -2.92 1.22
N GLN A 8 11.00 -1.75 0.59
CA GLN A 8 11.12 -0.49 1.33
C GLN A 8 9.86 -0.18 2.12
N ILE A 9 8.69 -0.40 1.51
CA ILE A 9 7.42 -0.17 2.20
C ILE A 9 7.28 -1.09 3.40
N ALA A 10 7.64 -2.37 3.25
CA ALA A 10 7.60 -3.33 4.34
C ALA A 10 8.51 -2.89 5.49
N ASP A 11 9.71 -2.40 5.18
CA ASP A 11 10.62 -1.88 6.22
C ASP A 11 10.06 -0.65 6.91
N ILE A 12 9.51 0.29 6.15
CA ILE A 12 8.96 1.54 6.69
C ILE A 12 7.78 1.26 7.61
N THR A 13 6.91 0.33 7.22
CA THR A 13 5.68 0.02 7.93
C THR A 13 5.83 -1.12 8.92
N ARG A 14 7.01 -1.75 8.95
CA ARG A 14 7.29 -2.93 9.79
C ARG A 14 6.36 -4.09 9.44
N GLY A 15 6.00 -4.16 8.15
CA GLY A 15 5.14 -5.22 7.65
C GLY A 15 5.94 -6.39 7.09
N GLU A 16 5.20 -7.40 6.65
CA GLU A 16 5.79 -8.58 6.03
C GLU A 16 5.33 -8.66 4.57
N ARG A 17 6.28 -8.73 3.66
CA ARG A 17 5.98 -8.84 2.23
C ARG A 17 5.77 -10.30 1.85
N PHE A 18 4.68 -10.55 1.14
CA PHE A 18 4.40 -11.85 0.51
C PHE A 18 4.29 -11.63 -0.98
N GLY A 19 5.10 -12.33 -1.75
CA GLY A 19 5.14 -12.21 -3.19
C GLY A 19 6.37 -11.44 -3.67
N ASP A 20 6.37 -11.11 -4.97
CA ASP A 20 7.51 -10.48 -5.61
C ASP A 20 7.69 -9.05 -5.14
N ASP A 21 8.93 -8.57 -5.21
CA ASP A 21 9.23 -7.18 -4.95
C ASP A 21 8.93 -6.36 -6.21
N LEU A 22 8.13 -5.32 -6.07
CA LEU A 22 7.73 -4.45 -7.17
C LEU A 22 8.04 -3.01 -6.84
N LEU A 23 8.23 -2.21 -7.89
CA LEU A 23 8.39 -0.76 -7.76
C LEU A 23 7.00 -0.11 -7.82
N ILE A 24 6.68 0.67 -6.79
CA ILE A 24 5.38 1.35 -6.67
C ILE A 24 5.59 2.85 -6.78
N ASP A 25 4.79 3.51 -7.60
CA ASP A 25 4.86 4.97 -7.77
C ASP A 25 3.53 5.66 -7.49
N ALA A 26 2.52 4.93 -7.05
CA ALA A 26 1.23 5.51 -6.69
C ALA A 26 0.59 4.69 -5.58
N VAL A 27 -0.20 5.36 -4.74
CA VAL A 27 -0.92 4.72 -3.63
C VAL A 27 -2.38 5.13 -3.72
N SER A 28 -3.29 4.20 -3.51
CA SER A 28 -4.72 4.47 -3.53
C SER A 28 -5.40 3.79 -2.35
N THR A 29 -6.43 4.44 -1.81
CA THR A 29 -7.30 3.87 -0.79
C THR A 29 -8.71 3.62 -1.32
N ASP A 30 -8.94 3.89 -2.61
CA ASP A 30 -10.25 3.78 -3.24
C ASP A 30 -10.14 2.96 -4.52
N THR A 31 -10.93 1.89 -4.61
CA THR A 31 -10.94 1.00 -5.78
C THR A 31 -11.42 1.70 -7.05
N ARG A 32 -12.12 2.82 -6.93
CA ARG A 32 -12.65 3.55 -8.09
C ARG A 32 -11.61 4.43 -8.77
N THR A 33 -10.52 4.73 -8.09
CA THR A 33 -9.51 5.67 -8.58
C THR A 33 -8.12 5.06 -8.60
N ILE A 34 -8.02 3.73 -8.66
CA ILE A 34 -6.74 3.05 -8.66
C ILE A 34 -6.04 3.27 -10.00
N ASP A 35 -4.80 3.76 -9.94
CA ASP A 35 -3.92 3.78 -11.08
C ASP A 35 -3.33 2.39 -11.28
N ARG A 36 -3.10 2.02 -12.53
CA ARG A 36 -2.54 0.73 -12.84
C ARG A 36 -1.15 0.58 -12.21
N GLY A 37 -0.95 -0.49 -11.46
CA GLY A 37 0.31 -0.73 -10.76
C GLY A 37 0.41 -0.06 -9.39
N ALA A 38 -0.63 0.63 -8.94
CA ALA A 38 -0.62 1.31 -7.64
C ALA A 38 -0.69 0.33 -6.47
N LEU A 39 -0.24 0.79 -5.32
CA LEU A 39 -0.44 0.08 -4.06
C LEU A 39 -1.82 0.44 -3.51
N PHE A 40 -2.68 -0.55 -3.33
CA PHE A 40 -3.97 -0.33 -2.68
C PHE A 40 -3.84 -0.58 -1.19
N VAL A 41 -4.25 0.41 -0.37
CA VAL A 41 -4.21 0.31 1.09
C VAL A 41 -5.60 -0.06 1.61
N ALA A 42 -5.71 -1.22 2.23
CA ALA A 42 -6.99 -1.71 2.76
C ALA A 42 -7.24 -1.12 4.15
N LEU A 43 -7.88 0.05 4.20
CA LEU A 43 -8.20 0.71 5.45
C LEU A 43 -9.36 0.01 6.16
N VAL A 44 -9.29 -0.05 7.48
CA VAL A 44 -10.32 -0.66 8.32
C VAL A 44 -10.88 0.42 9.24
N GLY A 45 -12.20 0.61 9.21
CA GLY A 45 -12.91 1.51 10.11
C GLY A 45 -13.96 0.76 10.91
N GLU A 46 -14.70 1.45 11.77
CA GLU A 46 -15.70 0.83 12.62
C GLU A 46 -16.81 0.12 11.85
N ARG A 47 -17.19 0.66 10.70
CA ARG A 47 -18.28 0.12 9.86
C ARG A 47 -17.80 -0.24 8.46
N PHE A 48 -16.49 -0.26 8.25
CA PHE A 48 -15.94 -0.40 6.92
C PHE A 48 -14.65 -1.20 6.99
N ASP A 49 -14.55 -2.19 6.13
CA ASP A 49 -13.35 -3.00 6.01
C ASP A 49 -12.98 -3.12 4.53
N ALA A 50 -11.97 -2.39 4.12
CA ALA A 50 -11.55 -2.37 2.73
C ALA A 50 -10.94 -3.69 2.26
N HIS A 51 -10.68 -4.65 3.17
CA HIS A 51 -10.23 -5.97 2.77
C HIS A 51 -11.27 -6.64 1.86
N ASN A 52 -12.55 -6.32 2.04
CA ASN A 52 -13.62 -6.85 1.18
C ASN A 52 -13.53 -6.34 -0.25
N PHE A 53 -12.76 -5.29 -0.49
CA PHE A 53 -12.60 -4.68 -1.81
C PHE A 53 -11.26 -4.98 -2.44
N CYS A 54 -10.42 -5.79 -1.81
CA CYS A 54 -9.09 -6.08 -2.33
C CYS A 54 -9.14 -6.77 -3.68
N GLN A 55 -10.09 -7.67 -3.89
CA GLN A 55 -10.24 -8.33 -5.19
C GLN A 55 -10.64 -7.32 -6.27
N GLN A 56 -11.51 -6.38 -5.93
CA GLN A 56 -11.87 -5.30 -6.85
C GLN A 56 -10.67 -4.43 -7.19
N ALA A 57 -9.81 -4.18 -6.20
CA ALA A 57 -8.59 -3.40 -6.42
C ALA A 57 -7.66 -4.12 -7.39
N VAL A 58 -7.48 -5.43 -7.22
CA VAL A 58 -6.66 -6.23 -8.12
C VAL A 58 -7.24 -6.20 -9.53
N ASP A 59 -8.56 -6.38 -9.66
CA ASP A 59 -9.25 -6.34 -10.95
C ASP A 59 -9.14 -4.97 -11.61
N ALA A 60 -9.06 -3.91 -10.81
CA ALA A 60 -8.92 -2.54 -11.33
C ALA A 60 -7.49 -2.20 -11.73
N GLY A 61 -6.52 -3.06 -11.44
CA GLY A 61 -5.15 -2.88 -11.87
C GLY A 61 -4.14 -2.61 -10.76
N ALA A 62 -4.52 -2.76 -9.48
CA ALA A 62 -3.57 -2.59 -8.38
C ALA A 62 -2.39 -3.53 -8.55
N GLY A 63 -1.19 -3.02 -8.37
CA GLY A 63 0.03 -3.83 -8.49
C GLY A 63 0.39 -4.55 -7.21
N ALA A 64 -0.09 -4.07 -6.07
CA ALA A 64 0.18 -4.67 -4.76
C ALA A 64 -0.85 -4.19 -3.75
N LEU A 65 -0.89 -4.84 -2.60
CA LEU A 65 -1.82 -4.52 -1.52
C LEU A 65 -1.09 -4.28 -0.21
N LEU A 66 -1.59 -3.36 0.59
CA LEU A 66 -1.17 -3.18 1.99
C LEU A 66 -2.37 -3.55 2.85
N VAL A 67 -2.25 -4.62 3.64
CA VAL A 67 -3.38 -5.26 4.32
C VAL A 67 -3.04 -5.60 5.77
N GLU A 68 -4.06 -5.91 6.57
CA GLU A 68 -3.88 -6.34 7.96
C GLU A 68 -3.92 -7.86 8.11
N LYS A 69 -4.28 -8.57 7.05
CA LYS A 69 -4.29 -10.03 7.04
C LYS A 69 -3.89 -10.51 5.66
N ARG A 70 -3.24 -11.65 5.62
CA ARG A 70 -2.85 -12.25 4.34
C ARG A 70 -4.08 -12.68 3.57
N LEU A 71 -4.15 -12.26 2.30
CA LEU A 71 -5.27 -12.56 1.41
C LEU A 71 -4.81 -13.49 0.30
N ASP A 72 -5.77 -14.22 -0.26
CA ASP A 72 -5.53 -15.09 -1.41
C ASP A 72 -5.72 -14.26 -2.69
N VAL A 73 -4.66 -13.59 -3.12
CA VAL A 73 -4.68 -12.72 -4.30
C VAL A 73 -3.48 -13.01 -5.18
N ASN A 74 -3.57 -12.59 -6.44
CA ASN A 74 -2.53 -12.85 -7.45
C ASN A 74 -1.43 -11.79 -7.48
N VAL A 75 -1.49 -10.81 -6.61
CA VAL A 75 -0.50 -9.75 -6.56
C VAL A 75 0.25 -9.80 -5.23
N PRO A 76 1.46 -9.24 -5.15
CA PRO A 76 2.17 -9.14 -3.88
C PRO A 76 1.38 -8.34 -2.87
N GLN A 77 1.57 -8.66 -1.59
CA GLN A 77 0.91 -7.96 -0.50
C GLN A 77 1.87 -7.76 0.66
N ILE A 78 1.65 -6.69 1.41
CA ILE A 78 2.38 -6.40 2.64
C ILE A 78 1.39 -6.48 3.78
N VAL A 79 1.65 -7.33 4.75
CA VAL A 79 0.77 -7.50 5.93
C VAL A 79 1.34 -6.69 7.08
N VAL A 80 0.51 -5.81 7.63
CA VAL A 80 0.87 -4.95 8.77
C VAL A 80 -0.16 -5.14 9.87
N SER A 81 0.16 -4.68 11.07
CA SER A 81 -0.77 -4.78 12.20
C SER A 81 -1.89 -3.75 12.12
N ASP A 82 -1.66 -2.61 11.48
CA ASP A 82 -2.63 -1.53 11.36
C ASP A 82 -2.36 -0.76 10.06
N THR A 83 -3.26 -0.90 9.09
CA THR A 83 -3.06 -0.26 7.77
C THR A 83 -3.16 1.26 7.86
N LYS A 84 -3.99 1.79 8.75
CA LYS A 84 -4.12 3.22 8.92
C LYS A 84 -2.82 3.82 9.45
N LEU A 85 -2.23 3.20 10.45
CA LEU A 85 -0.95 3.62 11.00
C LEU A 85 0.16 3.44 9.98
N ALA A 86 0.18 2.31 9.28
CA ALA A 86 1.18 2.02 8.26
C ALA A 86 1.13 3.05 7.13
N LEU A 87 -0.07 3.43 6.69
CA LEU A 87 -0.23 4.47 5.67
C LEU A 87 0.33 5.79 6.16
N GLY A 88 0.08 6.15 7.42
CA GLY A 88 0.61 7.37 8.01
C GLY A 88 2.14 7.36 8.07
N GLU A 89 2.73 6.25 8.48
CA GLU A 89 4.19 6.11 8.53
C GLU A 89 4.80 6.20 7.12
N PHE A 90 4.18 5.55 6.15
CA PHE A 90 4.64 5.60 4.77
C PHE A 90 4.52 7.02 4.21
N ALA A 91 3.39 7.68 4.44
CA ALA A 91 3.17 9.05 3.96
C ALA A 91 4.19 10.01 4.58
N SER A 92 4.48 9.86 5.85
CA SER A 92 5.51 10.66 6.53
C SER A 92 6.88 10.44 5.91
N TRP A 93 7.23 9.19 5.62
CA TRP A 93 8.50 8.86 4.98
C TRP A 93 8.59 9.48 3.58
N VAL A 94 7.53 9.39 2.79
CA VAL A 94 7.48 9.98 1.45
C VAL A 94 7.65 11.50 1.53
N HIS A 95 6.98 12.13 2.47
CA HIS A 95 7.07 13.57 2.68
C HIS A 95 8.51 13.98 2.98
N GLN A 96 9.19 13.27 3.87
CA GLN A 96 10.58 13.56 4.21
C GLN A 96 11.50 13.29 3.01
N ALA A 97 11.29 12.22 2.28
CA ALA A 97 12.12 11.87 1.13
C ALA A 97 11.97 12.86 -0.02
N CYS A 98 10.76 13.42 -0.19
CA CYS A 98 10.49 14.41 -1.24
C CYS A 98 10.82 15.83 -0.81
N GLN A 99 11.12 16.05 0.47
CA GLN A 99 11.46 17.35 0.98
C GLN A 99 12.89 17.66 0.60
N THR A 100 13.04 18.37 -0.50
CA THR A 100 14.38 18.82 -0.86
C THR A 100 14.75 19.93 0.07
N PRO A 101 15.98 19.96 0.53
CA PRO A 101 16.47 21.14 1.22
C PRO A 101 16.64 22.20 0.19
N THR A 102 15.69 22.94 0.02
CA THR A 102 15.86 24.03 -0.76
C THR A 102 16.59 24.99 -0.11
N VAL A 103 17.41 25.04 -0.38
CA VAL A 103 17.83 26.03 0.01
C VAL A 103 17.71 27.06 -0.22
#